data_12ef1d505a9b576116ff9e26baaefdde
#
_entry.id   12ef1d505a9b576116ff9e26baaefdde
#
_cell.length_a   1.000
_cell.length_b   1.000
_cell.length_c   1.000
_cell.angle_alpha   90.00
_cell.angle_beta   90.00
_cell.angle_gamma   90.00
#
_symmetry.space_group_name_H-M   'P 1'
#
loop_
_entity.id
_entity.type
_entity.pdbx_description
1 polymer ?
#
loop_
_entity_poly.entity_id
_entity_poly.type
_entity_poly.pdbx_seq_one_letter_code
_entity_poly.pdbx_strand_id
1 'polypeptide(L)'
;FDIAKQGYVNLLPVNKKHSDNPGDSKDMVLSRRAFLESGNYDCFAEKLVEIINLIFANSQKISIIDCGCGEGYYDGILEKLKINYKLYGFDISKEAVRFASARHKKGNFAVGSCFNMPVESEYFDLAINIFAPMVESETARVLKNGGYLIYAVPGKNHLMGLKELLYENVYENEEKHTEYTGFEFVERHTVKNEITVDGEMGVNLFKMTPYYFKTELGAEDKIRKNNGFATEIHFDFLVYRKI
;
A
#
# COMPACT_ATOMS: atom_id res chain seq x y z
N PHE A 1 3.08 23.70 -12.03
CA PHE A 1 3.35 22.26 -12.29
C PHE A 1 2.51 21.81 -13.48
N ASP A 2 3.12 21.06 -14.41
CA ASP A 2 2.41 20.55 -15.59
C ASP A 2 1.69 19.24 -15.26
N ILE A 3 0.50 19.07 -15.83
CA ILE A 3 -0.24 17.82 -15.77
C ILE A 3 0.27 16.88 -16.86
N ALA A 4 0.74 15.70 -16.49
CA ALA A 4 1.18 14.69 -17.45
C ALA A 4 0.01 14.17 -18.30
N LYS A 5 0.31 13.62 -19.50
CA LYS A 5 -0.70 13.05 -20.41
C LYS A 5 -1.62 12.02 -19.71
N GLN A 6 -1.11 11.29 -18.74
CA GLN A 6 -1.86 10.30 -17.95
C GLN A 6 -2.79 10.94 -16.90
N GLY A 7 -2.61 12.22 -16.57
CA GLY A 7 -3.43 12.98 -15.62
C GLY A 7 -2.82 13.18 -14.25
N TYR A 8 -1.55 12.76 -14.00
CA TYR A 8 -0.86 13.02 -12.73
C TYR A 8 -0.01 14.29 -12.77
N VAL A 9 0.35 14.77 -11.59
CA VAL A 9 1.30 15.90 -11.41
C VAL A 9 2.57 15.39 -10.73
N ASN A 10 3.73 15.88 -11.14
CA ASN A 10 4.98 15.60 -10.43
C ASN A 10 5.29 16.77 -9.49
N LEU A 11 5.12 16.52 -8.18
CA LEU A 11 5.33 17.49 -7.11
C LEU A 11 6.64 17.24 -6.34
N LEU A 12 7.44 16.24 -6.75
CA LEU A 12 8.72 15.95 -6.12
C LEU A 12 9.79 16.91 -6.64
N PRO A 13 10.32 17.84 -5.79
CA PRO A 13 11.36 18.76 -6.19
C PRO A 13 12.65 18.02 -6.56
N VAL A 14 13.36 18.50 -7.58
CA VAL A 14 14.60 17.86 -8.07
C VAL A 14 15.66 17.76 -6.97
N ASN A 15 15.77 18.78 -6.12
CA ASN A 15 16.73 18.83 -4.98
C ASN A 15 16.35 17.92 -3.80
N LYS A 16 15.17 17.30 -3.80
CA LYS A 16 14.73 16.33 -2.77
C LYS A 16 14.74 14.89 -3.27
N LYS A 17 15.29 14.64 -4.46
CA LYS A 17 15.53 13.28 -4.94
C LYS A 17 16.83 12.76 -4.35
N HIS A 18 16.77 11.63 -3.66
CA HIS A 18 17.94 10.91 -3.15
C HIS A 18 18.52 9.91 -4.16
N SER A 19 17.81 9.69 -5.27
CA SER A 19 18.26 8.88 -6.42
C SER A 19 17.58 9.42 -7.69
N ASP A 20 18.09 9.02 -8.86
CA ASP A 20 17.48 9.41 -10.15
C ASP A 20 16.07 8.86 -10.32
N ASN A 21 15.81 7.66 -9.80
CA ASN A 21 14.50 6.99 -9.82
C ASN A 21 14.15 6.49 -8.42
N PRO A 22 13.59 7.35 -7.53
CA PRO A 22 13.19 6.94 -6.19
C PRO A 22 11.94 6.05 -6.24
N GLY A 23 11.83 5.14 -5.27
CA GLY A 23 10.73 4.18 -5.15
C GLY A 23 10.89 2.95 -6.06
N ASP A 24 9.80 2.25 -6.29
CA ASP A 24 9.79 1.03 -7.07
C ASP A 24 10.19 1.26 -8.53
N SER A 25 11.03 0.38 -9.06
CA SER A 25 11.36 0.33 -10.48
C SER A 25 10.15 -0.10 -11.32
N LYS A 26 10.22 0.11 -12.63
CA LYS A 26 9.17 -0.33 -13.55
C LYS A 26 8.92 -1.84 -13.47
N ASP A 27 9.97 -2.65 -13.34
CA ASP A 27 9.87 -4.11 -13.23
C ASP A 27 9.14 -4.52 -11.95
N MET A 28 9.48 -3.90 -10.82
CA MET A 28 8.78 -4.13 -9.54
C MET A 28 7.30 -3.75 -9.61
N VAL A 29 6.98 -2.59 -10.22
CA VAL A 29 5.59 -2.14 -10.41
C VAL A 29 4.81 -3.13 -11.28
N LEU A 30 5.41 -3.65 -12.35
CA LEU A 30 4.76 -4.65 -13.21
C LEU A 30 4.58 -6.00 -12.51
N SER A 31 5.57 -6.44 -11.73
CA SER A 31 5.47 -7.68 -10.93
C SER A 31 4.39 -7.56 -9.86
N ARG A 32 4.33 -6.42 -9.14
CA ARG A 32 3.25 -6.13 -8.18
C ARG A 32 1.89 -6.17 -8.84
N ARG A 33 1.76 -5.52 -9.99
CA ARG A 33 0.51 -5.50 -10.74
C ARG A 33 0.07 -6.91 -11.15
N ALA A 34 0.97 -7.71 -11.73
CA ALA A 34 0.67 -9.08 -12.14
C ALA A 34 0.20 -9.93 -10.96
N PHE A 35 0.88 -9.80 -9.81
CA PHE A 35 0.52 -10.53 -8.60
C PHE A 35 -0.83 -10.08 -8.03
N LEU A 36 -1.08 -8.78 -7.89
CA LEU A 36 -2.32 -8.29 -7.31
C LEU A 36 -3.53 -8.57 -8.22
N GLU A 37 -3.38 -8.46 -9.54
CA GLU A 37 -4.43 -8.78 -10.52
C GLU A 37 -4.76 -10.27 -10.60
N SER A 38 -3.93 -11.16 -10.04
CA SER A 38 -4.24 -12.60 -9.94
C SER A 38 -5.28 -12.95 -8.88
N GLY A 39 -5.71 -11.98 -8.04
CA GLY A 39 -6.71 -12.18 -6.99
C GLY A 39 -6.15 -12.76 -5.67
N ASN A 40 -4.86 -13.05 -5.59
CA ASN A 40 -4.26 -13.63 -4.38
C ASN A 40 -4.44 -12.77 -3.12
N TYR A 41 -4.66 -11.45 -3.28
CA TYR A 41 -4.92 -10.52 -2.17
C TYR A 41 -6.36 -9.98 -2.13
N ASP A 42 -7.32 -10.65 -2.75
CA ASP A 42 -8.73 -10.23 -2.76
C ASP A 42 -9.32 -10.15 -1.34
N CYS A 43 -8.96 -11.09 -0.45
CA CYS A 43 -9.39 -11.05 0.94
C CYS A 43 -8.92 -9.80 1.70
N PHE A 44 -7.71 -9.29 1.38
CA PHE A 44 -7.22 -8.01 1.90
C PHE A 44 -8.07 -6.85 1.36
N ALA A 45 -8.29 -6.83 0.06
CA ALA A 45 -9.03 -5.77 -0.61
C ALA A 45 -10.50 -5.69 -0.12
N GLU A 46 -11.14 -6.83 0.06
CA GLU A 46 -12.50 -6.93 0.61
C GLU A 46 -12.57 -6.42 2.06
N LYS A 47 -11.60 -6.80 2.89
CA LYS A 47 -11.54 -6.34 4.29
C LYS A 47 -11.32 -4.82 4.38
N LEU A 48 -10.48 -4.24 3.53
CA LEU A 48 -10.29 -2.79 3.47
C LEU A 48 -11.62 -2.07 3.19
N VAL A 49 -12.38 -2.53 2.20
CA VAL A 49 -13.69 -1.96 1.86
C VAL A 49 -14.69 -2.13 3.01
N GLU A 50 -14.71 -3.29 3.66
CA GLU A 50 -15.56 -3.55 4.84
C GLU A 50 -15.29 -2.54 5.95
N ILE A 51 -14.01 -2.36 6.34
CA ILE A 51 -13.60 -1.42 7.39
C ILE A 51 -14.03 0.01 7.05
N ILE A 52 -13.77 0.47 5.83
CA ILE A 52 -14.15 1.83 5.41
C ILE A 52 -15.67 2.01 5.46
N ASN A 53 -16.44 1.04 4.96
CA ASN A 53 -17.90 1.10 4.99
C ASN A 53 -18.45 1.10 6.43
N LEU A 54 -17.80 0.42 7.38
CA LEU A 54 -18.18 0.44 8.80
C LEU A 54 -17.91 1.81 9.43
N ILE A 55 -16.71 2.35 9.24
CA ILE A 55 -16.31 3.66 9.80
C ILE A 55 -17.21 4.78 9.29
N PHE A 56 -17.56 4.76 8.01
CA PHE A 56 -18.29 5.85 7.35
C PHE A 56 -19.74 5.50 6.98
N ALA A 57 -20.36 4.56 7.69
CA ALA A 57 -21.71 4.07 7.43
C ALA A 57 -22.78 5.18 7.33
N ASN A 58 -22.60 6.28 8.07
CA ASN A 58 -23.52 7.42 8.10
C ASN A 58 -23.04 8.61 7.26
N SER A 59 -21.94 8.47 6.52
CA SER A 59 -21.36 9.54 5.73
C SER A 59 -21.93 9.53 4.30
N GLN A 60 -22.23 10.71 3.76
CA GLN A 60 -22.67 10.84 2.36
C GLN A 60 -21.47 10.95 1.40
N LYS A 61 -20.40 11.59 1.85
CA LYS A 61 -19.20 11.84 1.05
C LYS A 61 -17.98 12.01 1.94
N ILE A 62 -16.86 11.43 1.52
CA ILE A 62 -15.56 11.55 2.19
C ILE A 62 -14.44 11.93 1.22
N SER A 63 -13.37 12.51 1.75
CA SER A 63 -12.10 12.72 1.06
C SER A 63 -11.08 11.71 1.57
N ILE A 64 -10.46 10.97 0.66
CA ILE A 64 -9.49 9.91 0.96
C ILE A 64 -8.13 10.31 0.40
N ILE A 65 -7.08 10.12 1.20
CA ILE A 65 -5.70 10.17 0.74
C ILE A 65 -5.06 8.79 0.89
N ASP A 66 -4.47 8.28 -0.19
CA ASP A 66 -3.64 7.07 -0.17
C ASP A 66 -2.15 7.45 -0.16
N CYS A 67 -1.50 7.17 0.96
CA CYS A 67 -0.10 7.49 1.23
C CYS A 67 0.79 6.31 0.83
N GLY A 68 1.33 6.35 -0.39
CA GLY A 68 2.05 5.24 -1.01
C GLY A 68 1.13 4.42 -1.91
N CYS A 69 0.35 5.10 -2.77
CA CYS A 69 -0.70 4.47 -3.59
C CYS A 69 -0.18 3.44 -4.61
N GLY A 70 1.13 3.38 -4.84
CA GLY A 70 1.72 2.47 -5.79
C GLY A 70 1.13 2.64 -7.20
N GLU A 71 0.76 1.53 -7.83
CA GLU A 71 0.15 1.51 -9.16
C GLU A 71 -1.39 1.62 -9.15
N GLY A 72 -1.98 1.86 -7.96
CA GLY A 72 -3.41 2.14 -7.80
C GLY A 72 -4.30 0.89 -7.72
N TYR A 73 -3.77 -0.28 -7.41
CA TYR A 73 -4.61 -1.48 -7.28
C TYR A 73 -5.68 -1.31 -6.20
N TYR A 74 -5.28 -0.92 -4.99
CA TYR A 74 -6.19 -0.74 -3.87
C TYR A 74 -7.13 0.46 -4.09
N ASP A 75 -6.68 1.49 -4.79
CA ASP A 75 -7.53 2.61 -5.21
C ASP A 75 -8.71 2.16 -6.07
N GLY A 76 -8.49 1.16 -6.95
CA GLY A 76 -9.56 0.57 -7.76
C GLY A 76 -10.60 -0.21 -6.95
N ILE A 77 -10.18 -0.80 -5.85
CA ILE A 77 -11.10 -1.53 -4.95
C ILE A 77 -12.06 -0.57 -4.25
N LEU A 78 -11.68 0.70 -4.04
CA LEU A 78 -12.55 1.71 -3.44
C LEU A 78 -13.82 1.99 -4.25
N GLU A 79 -13.87 1.60 -5.52
CA GLU A 79 -15.11 1.66 -6.32
C GLU A 79 -16.24 0.79 -5.74
N LYS A 80 -15.92 -0.20 -4.88
CA LYS A 80 -16.88 -1.03 -4.15
C LYS A 80 -17.47 -0.33 -2.90
N LEU A 81 -16.99 0.86 -2.54
CA LEU A 81 -17.52 1.62 -1.40
C LEU A 81 -18.97 2.04 -1.66
N LYS A 82 -19.77 2.00 -0.60
CA LYS A 82 -21.20 2.40 -0.62
C LYS A 82 -21.41 3.91 -0.46
N ILE A 83 -20.34 4.67 -0.31
CA ILE A 83 -20.32 6.12 -0.08
C ILE A 83 -19.63 6.83 -1.24
N ASN A 84 -19.99 8.08 -1.47
CA ASN A 84 -19.27 8.92 -2.43
C ASN A 84 -17.90 9.32 -1.84
N TYR A 85 -16.88 9.37 -2.68
CA TYR A 85 -15.56 9.78 -2.23
C TYR A 85 -14.82 10.61 -3.28
N LYS A 86 -13.84 11.40 -2.81
CA LYS A 86 -12.78 11.99 -3.62
C LYS A 86 -11.47 11.32 -3.24
N LEU A 87 -10.74 10.82 -4.22
CA LEU A 87 -9.48 10.11 -4.03
C LEU A 87 -8.29 10.99 -4.43
N TYR A 88 -7.28 10.97 -3.57
CA TYR A 88 -5.97 11.55 -3.80
C TYR A 88 -4.91 10.51 -3.47
N GLY A 89 -4.00 10.22 -4.41
CA GLY A 89 -2.94 9.24 -4.22
C GLY A 89 -1.56 9.86 -4.38
N PHE A 90 -0.65 9.56 -3.45
CA PHE A 90 0.74 9.97 -3.51
C PHE A 90 1.67 8.76 -3.51
N ASP A 91 2.64 8.77 -4.40
CA ASP A 91 3.75 7.83 -4.36
C ASP A 91 5.03 8.51 -4.84
N ILE A 92 6.17 8.07 -4.34
CA ILE A 92 7.47 8.61 -4.75
C ILE A 92 7.91 8.06 -6.11
N SER A 93 7.41 6.88 -6.51
CA SER A 93 7.68 6.25 -7.79
C SER A 93 6.85 6.88 -8.91
N LYS A 94 7.52 7.59 -9.81
CA LYS A 94 6.88 8.16 -11.01
C LYS A 94 6.21 7.09 -11.87
N GLU A 95 6.82 5.91 -12.00
CA GLU A 95 6.25 4.81 -12.78
C GLU A 95 4.96 4.28 -12.14
N ALA A 96 4.93 4.10 -10.82
CA ALA A 96 3.75 3.68 -10.10
C ALA A 96 2.59 4.68 -10.28
N VAL A 97 2.82 5.97 -10.01
CA VAL A 97 1.82 7.03 -10.18
C VAL A 97 1.31 7.13 -11.62
N ARG A 98 2.18 6.92 -12.61
CA ARG A 98 1.78 6.88 -14.03
C ARG A 98 0.75 5.77 -14.30
N PHE A 99 0.93 4.59 -13.70
CA PHE A 99 -0.01 3.47 -13.81
C PHE A 99 -1.31 3.76 -13.05
N ALA A 100 -1.23 4.25 -11.81
CA ALA A 100 -2.40 4.61 -11.00
C ALA A 100 -3.30 5.63 -11.72
N SER A 101 -2.71 6.71 -12.21
CA SER A 101 -3.43 7.76 -12.95
C SER A 101 -3.97 7.29 -14.31
N ALA A 102 -3.32 6.34 -14.98
CA ALA A 102 -3.84 5.75 -16.19
C ALA A 102 -5.05 4.85 -15.94
N ARG A 103 -5.07 4.15 -14.80
CA ARG A 103 -6.13 3.22 -14.35
C ARG A 103 -7.35 3.98 -13.82
N HIS A 104 -7.14 5.01 -12.99
CA HIS A 104 -8.21 5.71 -12.25
C HIS A 104 -8.34 7.16 -12.68
N LYS A 105 -9.10 7.42 -13.74
CA LYS A 105 -9.25 8.76 -14.33
C LYS A 105 -9.99 9.77 -13.44
N LYS A 106 -10.69 9.30 -12.42
CA LYS A 106 -11.42 10.15 -11.46
C LYS A 106 -10.59 10.46 -10.20
N GLY A 107 -9.46 9.77 -9.99
CA GLY A 107 -8.53 10.02 -8.89
C GLY A 107 -7.57 11.16 -9.20
N ASN A 108 -7.07 11.80 -8.16
CA ASN A 108 -6.05 12.85 -8.22
C ASN A 108 -4.72 12.26 -7.77
N PHE A 109 -3.79 12.02 -8.69
CA PHE A 109 -2.53 11.38 -8.39
C PHE A 109 -1.35 12.32 -8.55
N ALA A 110 -0.39 12.23 -7.63
CA ALA A 110 0.83 13.02 -7.72
C ALA A 110 2.07 12.21 -7.32
N VAL A 111 3.17 12.45 -8.04
CA VAL A 111 4.49 12.02 -7.59
C VAL A 111 4.93 12.95 -6.48
N GLY A 112 5.12 12.41 -5.29
CA GLY A 112 5.45 13.17 -4.11
C GLY A 112 5.89 12.27 -2.95
N SER A 113 6.44 12.90 -1.92
CA SER A 113 6.87 12.22 -0.71
C SER A 113 5.77 12.30 0.35
N CYS A 114 5.43 11.18 0.97
CA CYS A 114 4.51 11.14 2.12
C CYS A 114 5.11 11.78 3.39
N PHE A 115 6.40 12.18 3.36
CA PHE A 115 7.04 12.93 4.46
C PHE A 115 6.71 14.43 4.46
N ASN A 116 6.24 14.97 3.35
CA ASN A 116 5.85 16.38 3.22
C ASN A 116 4.92 16.51 2.02
N MET A 117 3.65 16.21 2.21
CA MET A 117 2.64 16.21 1.17
C MET A 117 2.20 17.65 0.87
N PRO A 118 2.23 18.10 -0.39
CA PRO A 118 1.81 19.46 -0.77
C PRO A 118 0.29 19.56 -0.86
N VAL A 119 -0.37 19.29 0.25
CA VAL A 119 -1.83 19.36 0.43
C VAL A 119 -2.15 20.18 1.68
N GLU A 120 -3.36 20.73 1.75
CA GLU A 120 -3.84 21.48 2.89
C GLU A 120 -3.93 20.63 4.15
N SER A 121 -3.72 21.27 5.30
CA SER A 121 -3.96 20.64 6.60
C SER A 121 -5.45 20.42 6.81
N GLU A 122 -5.80 19.38 7.56
CA GLU A 122 -7.18 19.08 7.98
C GLU A 122 -8.19 18.98 6.81
N TYR A 123 -7.74 18.40 5.71
CA TYR A 123 -8.57 18.26 4.50
C TYR A 123 -9.23 16.88 4.36
N PHE A 124 -8.55 15.81 4.79
CA PHE A 124 -8.99 14.43 4.55
C PHE A 124 -9.79 13.87 5.71
N ASP A 125 -10.83 13.09 5.36
CA ASP A 125 -11.62 12.31 6.31
C ASP A 125 -10.95 10.97 6.62
N LEU A 126 -10.23 10.41 5.64
CA LEU A 126 -9.54 9.13 5.72
C LEU A 126 -8.15 9.23 5.09
N ALA A 127 -7.14 8.76 5.80
CA ALA A 127 -5.85 8.38 5.24
C ALA A 127 -5.73 6.86 5.18
N ILE A 128 -5.26 6.35 4.06
CA ILE A 128 -4.90 4.94 3.87
C ILE A 128 -3.37 4.88 3.73
N ASN A 129 -2.74 3.95 4.41
CA ASN A 129 -1.33 3.63 4.24
C ASN A 129 -1.19 2.11 4.19
N ILE A 130 -0.84 1.59 3.01
CA ILE A 130 -0.72 0.14 2.76
C ILE A 130 0.74 -0.19 2.49
N PHE A 131 1.41 -0.85 3.44
CA PHE A 131 2.81 -1.30 3.34
C PHE A 131 3.83 -0.18 3.04
N ALA A 132 3.45 1.08 3.25
CA ALA A 132 4.33 2.23 3.06
C ALA A 132 4.85 2.75 4.42
N PRO A 133 5.95 3.54 4.43
CA PRO A 133 6.40 4.19 5.66
C PRO A 133 5.31 5.11 6.23
N MET A 134 4.98 4.94 7.50
CA MET A 134 4.05 5.81 8.20
C MET A 134 4.80 7.03 8.78
N VAL A 135 4.28 8.22 8.52
CA VAL A 135 4.82 9.51 9.02
C VAL A 135 3.74 10.16 9.87
N GLU A 136 3.83 9.96 11.19
CA GLU A 136 2.81 10.38 12.17
C GLU A 136 2.39 11.85 12.01
N SER A 137 3.37 12.76 12.11
CA SER A 137 3.11 14.21 12.10
C SER A 137 2.45 14.67 10.80
N GLU A 138 2.89 14.16 9.66
CA GLU A 138 2.37 14.54 8.37
C GLU A 138 0.98 13.94 8.10
N THR A 139 0.79 12.68 8.49
CA THR A 139 -0.52 12.02 8.40
C THR A 139 -1.54 12.70 9.30
N ALA A 140 -1.15 13.06 10.54
CA ALA A 140 -2.01 13.84 11.44
C ALA A 140 -2.31 15.22 10.88
N ARG A 141 -1.33 15.90 10.26
CA ARG A 141 -1.52 17.22 9.69
C ARG A 141 -2.60 17.24 8.60
N VAL A 142 -2.59 16.27 7.70
CA VAL A 142 -3.51 16.25 6.55
C VAL A 142 -4.92 15.76 6.89
N LEU A 143 -5.07 14.96 7.95
CA LEU A 143 -6.37 14.51 8.44
C LEU A 143 -7.11 15.62 9.19
N LYS A 144 -8.42 15.66 9.02
CA LYS A 144 -9.33 16.46 9.87
C LYS A 144 -9.28 15.94 11.31
N ASN A 145 -9.59 16.81 12.29
CA ASN A 145 -9.80 16.36 13.66
C ASN A 145 -10.95 15.36 13.71
N GLY A 146 -10.72 14.20 14.33
CA GLY A 146 -11.64 13.08 14.31
C GLY A 146 -11.64 12.27 13.01
N GLY A 147 -10.79 12.60 12.03
CA GLY A 147 -10.55 11.79 10.83
C GLY A 147 -9.82 10.49 11.15
N TYR A 148 -9.84 9.54 10.22
CA TYR A 148 -9.33 8.19 10.44
C TYR A 148 -8.07 7.89 9.62
N LEU A 149 -7.19 7.07 10.18
CA LEU A 149 -6.08 6.43 9.49
C LEU A 149 -6.32 4.92 9.51
N ILE A 150 -6.24 4.27 8.35
CA ILE A 150 -6.12 2.82 8.21
C ILE A 150 -4.67 2.53 7.80
N TYR A 151 -3.92 1.93 8.72
CA TYR A 151 -2.52 1.53 8.50
C TYR A 151 -2.45 0.02 8.35
N ALA A 152 -2.28 -0.46 7.13
CA ALA A 152 -2.18 -1.88 6.82
C ALA A 152 -0.72 -2.34 6.82
N VAL A 153 -0.45 -3.38 7.59
CA VAL A 153 0.90 -3.92 7.80
C VAL A 153 0.90 -5.45 7.67
N PRO A 154 2.05 -6.06 7.31
CA PRO A 154 2.16 -7.51 7.37
C PRO A 154 2.07 -7.98 8.82
N GLY A 155 1.23 -8.97 9.08
CA GLY A 155 1.14 -9.65 10.36
C GLY A 155 2.28 -10.65 10.57
N LYS A 156 2.30 -11.25 11.77
CA LYS A 156 3.38 -12.10 12.27
C LYS A 156 3.88 -13.16 11.28
N ASN A 157 2.96 -13.93 10.68
CA ASN A 157 3.29 -15.06 9.80
C ASN A 157 3.16 -14.74 8.31
N HIS A 158 3.16 -13.45 7.95
CA HIS A 158 3.02 -13.08 6.55
C HIS A 158 4.18 -13.58 5.71
N LEU A 159 3.85 -14.34 4.65
CA LEU A 159 4.76 -14.91 3.64
C LEU A 159 5.81 -15.88 4.22
N MET A 160 5.44 -16.68 5.23
CA MET A 160 6.37 -17.66 5.81
C MET A 160 6.86 -18.65 4.77
N GLY A 161 6.01 -19.23 3.91
CA GLY A 161 6.43 -20.16 2.87
C GLY A 161 7.40 -19.55 1.85
N LEU A 162 7.25 -18.25 1.51
CA LEU A 162 8.25 -17.55 0.69
C LEU A 162 9.57 -17.38 1.45
N LYS A 163 9.53 -17.03 2.73
CA LYS A 163 10.74 -16.88 3.56
C LYS A 163 11.50 -18.21 3.69
N GLU A 164 10.80 -19.34 3.84
CA GLU A 164 11.39 -20.68 3.90
C GLU A 164 12.14 -21.04 2.61
N LEU A 165 11.67 -20.56 1.47
CA LEU A 165 12.40 -20.70 0.22
C LEU A 165 13.64 -19.81 0.14
N LEU A 166 13.62 -18.63 0.73
CA LEU A 166 14.68 -17.62 0.59
C LEU A 166 15.79 -17.77 1.63
N TYR A 167 15.46 -18.12 2.88
CA TYR A 167 16.35 -18.04 4.03
C TYR A 167 16.52 -19.41 4.71
N GLU A 168 17.73 -19.69 5.21
CA GLU A 168 17.98 -20.85 6.06
C GLU A 168 17.37 -20.71 7.45
N ASN A 169 17.44 -19.50 8.01
CA ASN A 169 16.85 -19.15 9.30
C ASN A 169 15.63 -18.25 9.08
N VAL A 170 14.45 -18.86 9.16
CA VAL A 170 13.17 -18.14 8.98
C VAL A 170 12.80 -17.43 10.27
N TYR A 171 12.32 -16.20 10.14
CA TYR A 171 11.88 -15.36 11.25
C TYR A 171 10.46 -14.84 11.03
N GLU A 172 9.73 -14.72 12.11
CA GLU A 172 8.41 -14.07 12.13
C GLU A 172 8.55 -12.56 11.98
N ASN A 173 7.53 -11.90 11.45
CA ASN A 173 7.52 -10.44 11.44
C ASN A 173 7.28 -9.92 12.86
N GLU A 174 7.90 -8.80 13.19
CA GLU A 174 7.61 -8.09 14.42
C GLU A 174 6.20 -7.49 14.36
N GLU A 175 5.46 -7.65 15.45
CA GLU A 175 4.16 -7.01 15.58
C GLU A 175 4.32 -5.50 15.72
N LYS A 176 3.56 -4.74 14.93
CA LYS A 176 3.60 -3.28 15.02
C LYS A 176 2.98 -2.79 16.32
N HIS A 177 3.68 -1.87 16.97
CA HIS A 177 3.13 -1.13 18.10
C HIS A 177 1.90 -0.31 17.66
N THR A 178 1.07 0.07 18.60
CA THR A 178 -0.19 0.78 18.35
C THR A 178 -0.19 2.22 18.85
N GLU A 179 0.92 2.70 19.39
CA GLU A 179 1.04 4.05 19.92
C GLU A 179 1.68 4.97 18.88
N TYR A 180 0.93 5.94 18.38
CA TYR A 180 1.38 6.99 17.47
C TYR A 180 0.91 8.35 17.96
N THR A 181 1.81 9.34 17.92
CA THR A 181 1.54 10.70 18.38
C THR A 181 0.45 11.36 17.54
N GLY A 182 -0.56 11.92 18.22
CA GLY A 182 -1.70 12.58 17.57
C GLY A 182 -2.81 11.63 17.12
N PHE A 183 -2.72 10.35 17.52
CA PHE A 183 -3.70 9.33 17.18
C PHE A 183 -4.16 8.54 18.40
N GLU A 184 -5.44 8.25 18.43
CA GLU A 184 -6.06 7.26 19.30
C GLU A 184 -6.20 5.95 18.52
N PHE A 185 -5.66 4.86 19.06
CA PHE A 185 -5.88 3.52 18.49
C PHE A 185 -7.33 3.09 18.72
N VAL A 186 -8.03 2.71 17.66
CA VAL A 186 -9.44 2.29 17.72
C VAL A 186 -9.54 0.78 17.80
N GLU A 187 -9.03 0.09 16.78
CA GLU A 187 -9.08 -1.38 16.71
C GLU A 187 -8.09 -1.97 15.68
N ARG A 188 -7.90 -3.28 15.76
CA ARG A 188 -7.13 -4.08 14.81
C ARG A 188 -8.04 -5.09 14.14
N HIS A 189 -8.04 -5.11 12.81
CA HIS A 189 -8.66 -6.18 12.03
C HIS A 189 -7.58 -7.04 11.40
N THR A 190 -7.66 -8.36 11.60
CA THR A 190 -6.69 -9.31 11.04
C THR A 190 -7.33 -10.11 9.92
N VAL A 191 -6.60 -10.26 8.81
CA VAL A 191 -6.95 -11.16 7.71
C VAL A 191 -5.85 -12.19 7.55
N LYS A 192 -6.25 -13.46 7.49
CA LYS A 192 -5.37 -14.59 7.22
C LYS A 192 -5.96 -15.46 6.12
N ASN A 193 -5.11 -15.89 5.21
CA ASN A 193 -5.46 -16.87 4.19
C ASN A 193 -4.18 -17.61 3.78
N GLU A 194 -4.32 -18.75 3.15
CA GLU A 194 -3.23 -19.46 2.50
C GLU A 194 -3.39 -19.35 0.99
N ILE A 195 -2.32 -19.05 0.29
CA ILE A 195 -2.26 -19.01 -1.16
C ILE A 195 -1.21 -19.99 -1.67
N THR A 196 -1.49 -20.56 -2.83
CA THR A 196 -0.51 -21.34 -3.59
C THR A 196 -0.19 -20.59 -4.87
N VAL A 197 1.11 -20.37 -5.12
CA VAL A 197 1.59 -19.67 -6.31
C VAL A 197 2.53 -20.57 -7.09
N ASP A 198 2.49 -20.48 -8.42
CA ASP A 198 3.49 -21.10 -9.29
C ASP A 198 4.83 -20.35 -9.25
N GLY A 199 5.84 -20.87 -9.94
CA GLY A 199 7.17 -20.29 -9.92
C GLY A 199 7.23 -18.84 -10.42
N GLU A 200 6.51 -18.49 -11.49
CA GLU A 200 6.49 -17.13 -12.03
C GLU A 200 5.68 -16.18 -11.14
N MET A 201 4.55 -16.62 -10.64
CA MET A 201 3.77 -15.82 -9.70
C MET A 201 4.52 -15.64 -8.36
N GLY A 202 5.28 -16.65 -7.93
CA GLY A 202 6.18 -16.56 -6.78
C GLY A 202 7.29 -15.52 -6.97
N VAL A 203 7.85 -15.41 -8.18
CA VAL A 203 8.83 -14.36 -8.52
C VAL A 203 8.17 -12.98 -8.49
N ASN A 204 6.96 -12.83 -9.01
CA ASN A 204 6.22 -11.58 -8.93
C ASN A 204 5.95 -11.18 -7.48
N LEU A 205 5.52 -12.14 -6.64
CA LEU A 205 5.35 -11.93 -5.20
C LEU A 205 6.66 -11.50 -4.54
N PHE A 206 7.77 -12.17 -4.82
CA PHE A 206 9.09 -11.83 -4.28
C PHE A 206 9.52 -10.41 -4.64
N LYS A 207 9.42 -10.03 -5.92
CA LYS A 207 9.82 -8.70 -6.42
C LYS A 207 9.04 -7.55 -5.81
N MET A 208 7.81 -7.77 -5.36
CA MET A 208 7.01 -6.72 -4.73
C MET A 208 7.27 -6.56 -3.22
N THR A 209 8.12 -7.41 -2.64
CA THR A 209 8.45 -7.37 -1.21
C THR A 209 9.81 -6.74 -0.94
N PRO A 210 10.07 -6.25 0.29
CA PRO A 210 11.40 -5.80 0.70
C PRO A 210 12.48 -6.90 0.66
N TYR A 211 12.10 -8.17 0.58
CA TYR A 211 13.02 -9.29 0.50
C TYR A 211 13.84 -9.24 -0.78
N TYR A 212 13.29 -8.71 -1.88
CA TYR A 212 13.99 -8.55 -3.15
C TYR A 212 15.33 -7.80 -3.03
N PHE A 213 15.39 -6.80 -2.16
CA PHE A 213 16.60 -6.02 -1.91
C PHE A 213 17.57 -6.64 -0.91
N LYS A 214 17.13 -7.66 -0.16
CA LYS A 214 17.89 -8.25 0.95
C LYS A 214 18.40 -9.66 0.67
N THR A 215 17.97 -10.25 -0.44
CA THR A 215 18.28 -11.64 -0.79
C THR A 215 19.40 -11.70 -1.82
N GLU A 216 20.21 -12.72 -1.76
CA GLU A 216 21.35 -12.95 -2.66
C GLU A 216 20.92 -13.20 -4.11
N LEU A 217 21.86 -13.04 -5.04
CA LEU A 217 21.66 -13.35 -6.45
C LEU A 217 21.26 -14.83 -6.63
N GLY A 218 20.29 -15.09 -7.52
CA GLY A 218 19.79 -16.44 -7.79
C GLY A 218 18.49 -16.80 -7.06
N ALA A 219 17.97 -15.93 -6.19
CA ALA A 219 16.70 -16.16 -5.49
C ALA A 219 15.53 -16.37 -6.47
N GLU A 220 15.46 -15.60 -7.55
CA GLU A 220 14.42 -15.78 -8.59
C GLU A 220 14.47 -17.17 -9.23
N ASP A 221 15.67 -17.67 -9.55
CA ASP A 221 15.85 -19.01 -10.14
C ASP A 221 15.46 -20.11 -9.15
N LYS A 222 15.76 -19.90 -7.86
CA LYS A 222 15.37 -20.84 -6.79
C LYS A 222 13.84 -20.92 -6.69
N ILE A 223 13.15 -19.78 -6.75
CA ILE A 223 11.68 -19.72 -6.73
C ILE A 223 11.10 -20.39 -7.98
N ARG A 224 11.59 -20.08 -9.18
CA ARG A 224 11.10 -20.67 -10.44
C ARG A 224 11.25 -22.19 -10.48
N LYS A 225 12.37 -22.72 -9.97
CA LYS A 225 12.64 -24.17 -9.93
C LYS A 225 11.72 -24.93 -8.97
N ASN A 226 11.09 -24.22 -8.05
CA ASN A 226 10.18 -24.81 -7.07
C ASN A 226 8.74 -24.81 -7.58
N ASN A 227 8.42 -25.53 -8.63
CA ASN A 227 7.10 -25.71 -9.29
C ASN A 227 5.83 -25.24 -8.56
N GLY A 228 5.93 -24.26 -7.69
CA GLY A 228 4.90 -23.71 -6.83
C GLY A 228 5.13 -23.97 -5.35
N PHE A 229 4.63 -23.09 -4.51
CA PHE A 229 4.69 -23.20 -3.05
C PHE A 229 3.45 -22.58 -2.42
N ALA A 230 3.07 -23.09 -1.25
CA ALA A 230 2.06 -22.49 -0.41
C ALA A 230 2.71 -21.45 0.52
N THR A 231 2.01 -20.37 0.79
CA THR A 231 2.45 -19.38 1.78
C THR A 231 1.26 -18.72 2.44
N GLU A 232 1.38 -18.42 3.73
CA GLU A 232 0.36 -17.69 4.45
C GLU A 232 0.43 -16.20 4.08
N ILE A 233 -0.72 -15.63 3.78
CA ILE A 233 -0.93 -14.18 3.78
C ILE A 233 -1.58 -13.80 5.09
N HIS A 234 -0.93 -12.90 5.83
CA HIS A 234 -1.37 -12.43 7.13
C HIS A 234 -1.21 -10.92 7.20
N PHE A 235 -2.33 -10.21 7.32
CA PHE A 235 -2.37 -8.76 7.33
C PHE A 235 -3.10 -8.24 8.56
N ASP A 236 -2.58 -7.17 9.13
CA ASP A 236 -3.24 -6.39 10.15
C ASP A 236 -3.59 -5.01 9.61
N PHE A 237 -4.85 -4.63 9.76
CA PHE A 237 -5.34 -3.26 9.56
C PHE A 237 -5.46 -2.60 10.92
N LEU A 238 -4.60 -1.64 11.20
CA LEU A 238 -4.62 -0.85 12.41
C LEU A 238 -5.43 0.41 12.13
N VAL A 239 -6.55 0.56 12.83
CA VAL A 239 -7.45 1.71 12.67
C VAL A 239 -7.19 2.71 13.76
N TYR A 240 -6.98 3.95 13.37
CA TYR A 240 -6.73 5.07 14.26
C TYR A 240 -7.70 6.22 14.00
N ARG A 241 -7.94 7.01 15.04
CA ARG A 241 -8.65 8.27 14.96
C ARG A 241 -7.71 9.41 15.34
N LYS A 242 -7.66 10.48 14.55
CA LYS A 242 -6.91 11.70 14.90
C LYS A 242 -7.56 12.39 16.08
N ILE A 243 -6.77 12.78 17.11
CA ILE A 243 -7.14 13.51 18.31
C ILE A 243 -6.62 14.93 18.30
#